data_41a02990b7a1d0524173bacf063edbd5
#
_entry.id   41a02990b7a1d0524173bacf063edbd5
#
_cell.length_a   1.000
_cell.length_b   1.000
_cell.length_c   1.000
_cell.angle_alpha   90.00
_cell.angle_beta   90.00
_cell.angle_gamma   90.00
#
_symmetry.space_group_name_H-M   'P 1'
#
loop_
_entity.id
_entity.type
_entity.pdbx_description
1 polymer ?
#
loop_
_entity_poly.entity_id
_entity_poly.type
_entity_poly.pdbx_seq_one_letter_code
_entity_poly.pdbx_strand_id
1 'polypeptide(L)'
;MNTKLLLAACAVGALALSGCMAAGMETVATADEAAAARPADPYAAAIADPLRPASEVERDPLRHPAEMLAFAQIDEGDRIADIRPEEGYFTRLFARAVGGAGRVYAFVPNQTAARENAFGDALAAAYPNVNRITGDLNVMTFPEPLDVVFMGQEYHDFVIPRFNVDVARMNAQVFAALKPGGLYVILDHQAAPGAGTSVVGTLHRIEGSALRAQVEAAGFIFDGETTAVANPDDDHSLSVFDEAIRGKSDQFVYRFRKPG
;
A
#
# COMPACT_ATOMS: atom_id res chain seq x y z
N MET A 1 -71.29 -30.13 -44.69
CA MET A 1 -72.26 -31.17 -44.24
C MET A 1 -72.23 -31.17 -42.71
N ASN A 2 -73.39 -30.87 -42.15
CA ASN A 2 -73.91 -31.20 -40.81
C ASN A 2 -73.13 -30.73 -39.56
N THR A 3 -73.57 -29.62 -38.96
CA THR A 3 -74.67 -29.46 -37.99
C THR A 3 -74.57 -30.32 -36.74
N LYS A 4 -74.34 -29.73 -35.55
CA LYS A 4 -75.37 -29.62 -34.49
C LYS A 4 -74.82 -28.86 -33.30
N LEU A 5 -75.47 -27.83 -33.06
CA LEU A 5 -75.91 -27.06 -31.91
C LEU A 5 -76.32 -27.91 -30.70
N LEU A 6 -75.94 -27.55 -29.47
CA LEU A 6 -76.78 -27.69 -28.28
C LEU A 6 -76.33 -26.70 -27.21
N LEU A 7 -77.31 -25.89 -26.79
CA LEU A 7 -77.36 -24.99 -25.62
C LEU A 7 -77.65 -25.77 -24.34
N ALA A 8 -77.15 -25.26 -23.23
CA ALA A 8 -77.76 -25.21 -21.88
C ALA A 8 -76.84 -24.41 -20.97
N ALA A 9 -77.15 -23.27 -20.54
CA ALA A 9 -77.99 -22.71 -19.53
C ALA A 9 -77.35 -22.72 -18.07
N CYS A 10 -77.04 -21.51 -17.63
CA CYS A 10 -77.16 -20.90 -16.30
C CYS A 10 -76.73 -21.65 -15.02
N ALA A 11 -75.78 -21.06 -14.30
CA ALA A 11 -75.95 -20.80 -12.86
C ALA A 11 -75.03 -19.64 -12.40
N VAL A 12 -75.68 -18.61 -11.87
CA VAL A 12 -75.05 -17.44 -11.21
C VAL A 12 -74.59 -17.85 -9.81
N GLY A 13 -73.30 -17.66 -9.54
CA GLY A 13 -72.77 -17.80 -8.19
C GLY A 13 -71.84 -16.63 -7.88
N ALA A 14 -72.34 -15.66 -7.13
CA ALA A 14 -71.56 -14.54 -6.63
C ALA A 14 -70.69 -15.02 -5.44
N LEU A 15 -69.38 -15.07 -5.62
CA LEU A 15 -68.45 -15.14 -4.51
C LEU A 15 -67.73 -13.80 -4.35
N ALA A 16 -68.00 -13.15 -3.25
CA ALA A 16 -67.28 -12.00 -2.78
C ALA A 16 -65.86 -12.43 -2.34
N LEU A 17 -64.84 -12.06 -3.10
CA LEU A 17 -63.43 -12.15 -2.62
C LEU A 17 -63.07 -10.86 -1.91
N SER A 18 -62.99 -10.93 -0.57
CA SER A 18 -62.28 -9.92 0.25
C SER A 18 -60.77 -10.04 -0.05
N GLY A 19 -60.25 -9.14 -0.86
CA GLY A 19 -58.81 -8.97 -1.06
C GLY A 19 -58.21 -8.24 0.15
N CYS A 20 -57.49 -8.97 1.00
CA CYS A 20 -56.54 -8.33 1.90
C CYS A 20 -55.37 -7.80 1.08
N MET A 21 -55.34 -6.50 0.92
CA MET A 21 -54.08 -5.80 0.50
C MET A 21 -53.12 -5.87 1.67
N ALA A 22 -52.14 -6.77 1.60
CA ALA A 22 -50.95 -6.68 2.44
C ALA A 22 -50.10 -5.52 1.87
N ALA A 23 -50.16 -4.37 2.55
CA ALA A 23 -49.21 -3.31 2.32
C ALA A 23 -47.80 -3.83 2.70
N GLY A 24 -46.96 -4.07 1.71
CA GLY A 24 -45.55 -4.33 1.93
C GLY A 24 -44.93 -3.10 2.60
N MET A 25 -44.65 -3.18 3.88
CA MET A 25 -43.74 -2.24 4.53
C MET A 25 -42.35 -2.57 4.03
N GLU A 26 -41.87 -1.82 3.03
CA GLU A 26 -40.44 -1.74 2.79
C GLU A 26 -39.80 -1.10 4.03
N THR A 27 -39.10 -1.90 4.80
CA THR A 27 -38.25 -1.40 5.89
C THR A 27 -37.09 -0.66 5.23
N VAL A 28 -37.12 0.68 5.31
CA VAL A 28 -35.96 1.51 4.97
C VAL A 28 -34.91 1.19 6.02
N ALA A 29 -33.82 0.54 5.60
CA ALA A 29 -32.68 0.26 6.45
C ALA A 29 -32.17 1.57 7.07
N THR A 30 -32.02 1.59 8.39
CA THR A 30 -31.50 2.76 9.10
C THR A 30 -30.02 2.98 8.72
N ALA A 31 -29.50 4.20 8.88
CA ALA A 31 -28.11 4.53 8.59
C ALA A 31 -27.11 3.64 9.36
N ASP A 32 -27.50 3.11 10.54
CA ASP A 32 -26.73 2.17 11.34
C ASP A 32 -26.66 0.76 10.71
N GLU A 33 -27.72 0.28 10.06
CA GLU A 33 -27.70 -1.00 9.35
C GLU A 33 -26.87 -0.90 8.05
N ALA A 34 -26.86 0.25 7.40
CA ALA A 34 -26.00 0.50 6.24
C ALA A 34 -24.52 0.60 6.62
N ALA A 35 -24.19 1.07 7.84
CA ALA A 35 -22.82 1.08 8.36
C ALA A 35 -22.31 -0.33 8.69
N ALA A 36 -23.19 -1.24 9.15
CA ALA A 36 -22.85 -2.64 9.41
C ALA A 36 -22.62 -3.50 8.15
N ALA A 37 -23.02 -2.99 6.96
CA ALA A 37 -22.92 -3.72 5.69
C ALA A 37 -21.66 -3.39 4.87
N ARG A 38 -20.79 -2.49 5.33
CA ARG A 38 -19.48 -2.28 4.69
C ARG A 38 -18.55 -3.45 5.04
N PRO A 39 -17.86 -4.06 4.04
CA PRO A 39 -16.79 -5.01 4.34
C PRO A 39 -15.84 -4.37 5.35
N ALA A 40 -15.48 -5.13 6.39
CA ALA A 40 -14.47 -4.66 7.33
C ALA A 40 -13.19 -4.32 6.55
N ASP A 41 -12.56 -3.19 6.85
CA ASP A 41 -11.27 -2.83 6.27
C ASP A 41 -10.29 -3.98 6.56
N PRO A 42 -9.73 -4.64 5.53
CA PRO A 42 -8.82 -5.77 5.73
C PRO A 42 -7.58 -5.40 6.56
N TYR A 43 -7.26 -4.11 6.63
CA TYR A 43 -6.10 -3.60 7.37
C TYR A 43 -6.43 -3.00 8.73
N ALA A 44 -7.70 -2.98 9.14
CA ALA A 44 -8.13 -2.40 10.42
C ALA A 44 -7.33 -2.95 11.62
N ALA A 45 -7.06 -4.26 11.65
CA ALA A 45 -6.27 -4.88 12.71
C ALA A 45 -4.78 -4.45 12.69
N ALA A 46 -4.22 -4.15 11.51
CA ALA A 46 -2.86 -3.66 11.39
C ALA A 46 -2.74 -2.19 11.84
N ILE A 47 -3.73 -1.37 11.52
CA ILE A 47 -3.79 0.04 11.90
C ILE A 47 -4.00 0.19 13.41
N ALA A 48 -4.87 -0.64 13.99
CA ALA A 48 -5.20 -0.63 15.43
C ALA A 48 -4.25 -1.48 16.29
N ASP A 49 -3.11 -1.94 15.76
CA ASP A 49 -2.19 -2.78 16.51
C ASP A 49 -1.66 -2.06 17.76
N PRO A 50 -1.89 -2.60 18.98
CA PRO A 50 -1.47 -1.98 20.23
C PRO A 50 0.06 -1.91 20.40
N LEU A 51 0.84 -2.62 19.59
CA LEU A 51 2.30 -2.56 19.61
C LEU A 51 2.84 -1.36 18.83
N ARG A 52 2.01 -0.62 18.11
CA ARG A 52 2.41 0.60 17.43
C ARG A 52 2.63 1.73 18.44
N PRO A 53 3.77 2.44 18.40
CA PRO A 53 3.98 3.63 19.22
C PRO A 53 2.93 4.71 18.95
N ALA A 54 2.51 5.42 19.99
CA ALA A 54 1.56 6.53 19.85
C ALA A 54 2.04 7.59 18.85
N SER A 55 3.34 7.88 18.83
CA SER A 55 3.96 8.81 17.88
C SER A 55 3.87 8.37 16.42
N GLU A 56 3.69 7.07 16.13
CA GLU A 56 3.40 6.58 14.79
C GLU A 56 1.92 6.74 14.45
N VAL A 57 1.02 6.42 15.39
CA VAL A 57 -0.42 6.57 15.21
C VAL A 57 -0.81 8.04 14.97
N GLU A 58 -0.16 8.98 15.63
CA GLU A 58 -0.32 10.42 15.41
C GLU A 58 0.02 10.86 13.97
N ARG A 59 0.82 10.07 13.25
CA ARG A 59 1.21 10.33 11.85
C ARG A 59 0.26 9.71 10.82
N ASP A 60 -0.67 8.84 11.24
CA ASP A 60 -1.59 8.14 10.33
C ASP A 60 -2.41 9.07 9.44
N PRO A 61 -2.94 10.22 9.94
CA PRO A 61 -3.67 11.17 9.08
C PRO A 61 -2.86 11.75 7.92
N LEU A 62 -1.52 11.74 8.01
CA LEU A 62 -0.61 12.21 6.95
C LEU A 62 0.01 11.07 6.14
N ARG A 63 -0.05 9.85 6.63
CA ARG A 63 0.57 8.67 6.00
C ARG A 63 -0.41 7.70 5.37
N HIS A 64 -1.70 7.88 5.63
CA HIS A 64 -2.79 7.12 5.02
C HIS A 64 -2.54 5.60 4.99
N PRO A 65 -2.29 4.94 6.16
CA PRO A 65 -1.81 3.55 6.19
C PRO A 65 -2.76 2.55 5.51
N ALA A 66 -4.08 2.72 5.59
CA ALA A 66 -5.04 1.84 4.93
C ALA A 66 -4.89 1.89 3.41
N GLU A 67 -4.85 3.10 2.85
CA GLU A 67 -4.68 3.33 1.41
C GLU A 67 -3.32 2.84 0.93
N MET A 68 -2.28 3.01 1.74
CA MET A 68 -0.92 2.55 1.40
C MET A 68 -0.84 1.02 1.34
N LEU A 69 -1.41 0.32 2.34
CA LEU A 69 -1.47 -1.15 2.36
C LEU A 69 -2.30 -1.69 1.18
N ALA A 70 -3.45 -1.06 0.90
CA ALA A 70 -4.31 -1.43 -0.22
C ALA A 70 -3.62 -1.20 -1.57
N PHE A 71 -2.94 -0.05 -1.74
CA PHE A 71 -2.19 0.25 -2.95
C PHE A 71 -1.03 -0.72 -3.16
N ALA A 72 -0.33 -1.09 -2.09
CA ALA A 72 0.74 -2.09 -2.14
C ALA A 72 0.22 -3.52 -2.33
N GLN A 73 -1.11 -3.74 -2.31
CA GLN A 73 -1.76 -5.05 -2.45
C GLN A 73 -1.24 -6.08 -1.44
N ILE A 74 -1.14 -5.67 -0.18
CA ILE A 74 -0.61 -6.53 0.88
C ILE A 74 -1.66 -7.57 1.27
N ASP A 75 -1.33 -8.84 1.11
CA ASP A 75 -2.20 -9.95 1.46
C ASP A 75 -1.64 -10.79 2.63
N GLU A 76 -2.53 -11.53 3.30
CA GLU A 76 -2.12 -12.48 4.33
C GLU A 76 -1.22 -13.57 3.72
N GLY A 77 -0.10 -13.82 4.38
CA GLY A 77 0.89 -14.81 3.93
C GLY A 77 1.99 -14.26 3.04
N ASP A 78 1.96 -13.00 2.65
CA ASP A 78 2.98 -12.37 1.79
C ASP A 78 4.39 -12.37 2.40
N ARG A 79 5.39 -12.37 1.52
CA ARG A 79 6.81 -12.13 1.82
C ARG A 79 7.16 -10.73 1.36
N ILE A 80 7.42 -9.86 2.32
CA ILE A 80 7.67 -8.43 2.08
C ILE A 80 9.09 -8.09 2.50
N ALA A 81 9.80 -7.32 1.67
CA ALA A 81 10.98 -6.59 2.13
C ALA A 81 10.64 -5.11 2.29
N ASP A 82 10.91 -4.58 3.47
CA ASP A 82 10.89 -3.14 3.77
C ASP A 82 12.34 -2.64 3.76
N ILE A 83 12.69 -1.87 2.72
CA ILE A 83 14.05 -1.41 2.49
C ILE A 83 14.30 -0.12 3.26
N ARG A 84 15.23 -0.16 4.19
CA ARG A 84 15.54 0.89 5.16
C ARG A 84 14.30 1.32 5.95
N PRO A 85 13.78 0.43 6.81
CA PRO A 85 12.54 0.66 7.54
C PRO A 85 12.63 1.78 8.58
N GLU A 86 13.85 2.30 8.86
CA GLU A 86 14.13 3.24 9.94
C GLU A 86 13.56 2.73 11.28
N GLU A 87 12.67 3.51 11.93
CA GLU A 87 12.01 3.13 13.18
C GLU A 87 10.88 2.11 12.99
N GLY A 88 10.49 1.80 11.74
CA GLY A 88 9.61 0.68 11.39
C GLY A 88 8.13 0.98 11.29
N TYR A 89 7.76 2.21 10.94
CA TYR A 89 6.35 2.57 10.76
C TYR A 89 5.60 1.60 9.83
N PHE A 90 6.09 1.39 8.62
CA PHE A 90 5.47 0.47 7.66
C PHE A 90 5.74 -0.99 8.01
N THR A 91 6.93 -1.33 8.55
CA THR A 91 7.26 -2.70 8.97
C THR A 91 6.22 -3.26 9.95
N ARG A 92 5.76 -2.47 10.94
CA ARG A 92 4.73 -2.91 11.91
C ARG A 92 3.40 -3.17 11.24
N LEU A 93 2.99 -2.28 10.35
CA LEU A 93 1.76 -2.44 9.56
C LEU A 93 1.83 -3.69 8.69
N PHE A 94 2.93 -3.90 7.97
CA PHE A 94 3.15 -5.10 7.15
C PHE A 94 3.13 -6.36 8.00
N ALA A 95 3.88 -6.38 9.12
CA ALA A 95 3.95 -7.55 10.00
C ALA A 95 2.56 -8.01 10.47
N ARG A 96 1.69 -7.05 10.77
CA ARG A 96 0.34 -7.35 11.21
C ARG A 96 -0.57 -7.75 10.06
N ALA A 97 -0.44 -7.09 8.90
CA ALA A 97 -1.27 -7.37 7.71
C ALA A 97 -0.98 -8.75 7.11
N VAL A 98 0.30 -9.14 7.00
CA VAL A 98 0.65 -10.46 6.44
C VAL A 98 0.39 -11.61 7.39
N GLY A 99 0.14 -11.36 8.67
CA GLY A 99 -0.17 -12.37 9.67
C GLY A 99 0.96 -13.36 9.94
N GLY A 100 0.66 -14.41 10.73
CA GLY A 100 1.66 -15.39 11.18
C GLY A 100 2.22 -16.29 10.07
N ALA A 101 1.51 -16.44 8.96
CA ALA A 101 1.95 -17.20 7.79
C ALA A 101 2.88 -16.40 6.87
N GLY A 102 2.80 -15.05 6.92
CA GLY A 102 3.64 -14.14 6.17
C GLY A 102 5.00 -13.88 6.80
N ARG A 103 5.84 -13.13 6.11
CA ARG A 103 7.18 -12.70 6.57
C ARG A 103 7.46 -11.27 6.14
N VAL A 104 8.10 -10.51 7.03
CA VAL A 104 8.62 -9.18 6.72
C VAL A 104 10.12 -9.17 6.95
N TYR A 105 10.87 -8.79 5.94
CA TYR A 105 12.31 -8.61 6.00
C TYR A 105 12.62 -7.11 6.13
N ALA A 106 12.95 -6.68 7.35
CA ALA A 106 13.43 -5.34 7.65
C ALA A 106 14.88 -5.22 7.16
N PHE A 107 15.09 -4.76 5.93
CA PHE A 107 16.42 -4.68 5.32
C PHE A 107 17.10 -3.36 5.71
N VAL A 108 18.13 -3.44 6.54
CA VAL A 108 18.93 -2.31 7.00
C VAL A 108 20.20 -2.21 6.15
N PRO A 109 20.37 -1.15 5.34
CA PRO A 109 21.58 -0.96 4.55
C PRO A 109 22.84 -0.84 5.41
N ASN A 110 23.96 -1.37 4.95
CA ASN A 110 25.26 -1.28 5.64
C ASN A 110 25.63 0.17 5.98
N GLN A 111 25.25 1.13 5.13
CA GLN A 111 25.55 2.55 5.29
C GLN A 111 24.89 3.17 6.52
N THR A 112 23.74 2.62 6.95
CA THR A 112 22.96 3.13 8.08
C THR A 112 22.97 2.17 9.28
N ALA A 113 23.55 0.99 9.12
CA ALA A 113 23.48 -0.13 10.08
C ALA A 113 23.91 0.25 11.50
N ALA A 114 24.94 1.09 11.66
CA ALA A 114 25.42 1.52 12.97
C ALA A 114 24.34 2.25 13.79
N ARG A 115 23.41 2.94 13.12
CA ARG A 115 22.29 3.67 13.73
C ARG A 115 21.02 2.84 13.79
N GLU A 116 20.72 2.07 12.74
CA GLU A 116 19.40 1.52 12.49
C GLU A 116 19.24 0.04 12.87
N ASN A 117 20.34 -0.72 13.08
CA ASN A 117 20.24 -2.12 13.49
C ASN A 117 19.44 -2.32 14.79
N ALA A 118 19.55 -1.38 15.74
CA ALA A 118 18.79 -1.45 16.98
C ALA A 118 17.28 -1.37 16.76
N PHE A 119 16.83 -0.58 15.79
CA PHE A 119 15.41 -0.51 15.41
C PHE A 119 14.95 -1.83 14.79
N GLY A 120 15.73 -2.38 13.86
CA GLY A 120 15.42 -3.68 13.24
C GLY A 120 15.38 -4.83 14.26
N ASP A 121 16.27 -4.83 15.24
CA ASP A 121 16.27 -5.82 16.33
C ASP A 121 15.04 -5.67 17.24
N ALA A 122 14.63 -4.43 17.54
CA ALA A 122 13.42 -4.17 18.31
C ALA A 122 12.15 -4.62 17.56
N LEU A 123 12.10 -4.41 16.25
CA LEU A 123 11.00 -4.89 15.39
C LEU A 123 10.93 -6.42 15.39
N ALA A 124 12.06 -7.10 15.20
CA ALA A 124 12.12 -8.57 15.21
C ALA A 124 11.77 -9.16 16.59
N ALA A 125 12.07 -8.45 17.67
CA ALA A 125 11.68 -8.87 19.02
C ALA A 125 10.17 -8.68 19.27
N ALA A 126 9.57 -7.63 18.71
CA ALA A 126 8.14 -7.33 18.88
C ALA A 126 7.22 -8.18 17.98
N TYR A 127 7.69 -8.54 16.79
CA TYR A 127 6.92 -9.26 15.78
C TYR A 127 7.64 -10.55 15.35
N PRO A 128 7.15 -11.73 15.71
CA PRO A 128 7.81 -13.01 15.42
C PRO A 128 7.98 -13.32 13.92
N ASN A 129 7.20 -12.65 13.06
CA ASN A 129 7.27 -12.77 11.60
C ASN A 129 8.15 -11.68 10.94
N VAL A 130 8.81 -10.83 11.74
CA VAL A 130 9.79 -9.85 11.25
C VAL A 130 11.21 -10.38 11.41
N ASN A 131 12.02 -10.28 10.35
CA ASN A 131 13.41 -10.66 10.35
C ASN A 131 14.26 -9.48 9.89
N ARG A 132 15.18 -9.01 10.75
CA ARG A 132 16.18 -8.03 10.31
C ARG A 132 17.21 -8.69 9.41
N ILE A 133 17.49 -8.04 8.28
CA ILE A 133 18.62 -8.34 7.40
C ILE A 133 19.48 -7.07 7.32
N THR A 134 20.79 -7.20 7.54
CA THR A 134 21.72 -6.09 7.29
C THR A 134 22.57 -6.46 6.07
N GLY A 135 22.66 -5.55 5.09
CA GLY A 135 23.33 -5.88 3.82
C GLY A 135 23.68 -4.68 2.95
N ASP A 136 24.30 -4.99 1.83
CA ASP A 136 24.62 -4.02 0.78
C ASP A 136 23.48 -3.96 -0.23
N LEU A 137 22.98 -2.76 -0.52
CA LEU A 137 21.93 -2.52 -1.52
C LEU A 137 22.35 -2.94 -2.94
N ASN A 138 23.67 -2.96 -3.21
CA ASN A 138 24.19 -3.42 -4.49
C ASN A 138 24.20 -4.95 -4.64
N VAL A 139 23.98 -5.70 -3.53
CA VAL A 139 24.04 -7.17 -3.50
C VAL A 139 23.02 -7.71 -2.49
N MET A 140 21.76 -7.35 -2.67
CA MET A 140 20.69 -7.80 -1.78
C MET A 140 20.39 -9.29 -1.95
N THR A 141 20.25 -10.00 -0.84
CA THR A 141 19.82 -11.40 -0.82
C THR A 141 18.75 -11.61 0.24
N PHE A 142 17.73 -12.39 -0.12
CA PHE A 142 16.64 -12.76 0.78
C PHE A 142 16.54 -14.29 0.85
N PRO A 143 16.06 -14.86 1.98
CA PRO A 143 15.97 -16.32 2.15
C PRO A 143 15.00 -17.00 1.16
N GLU A 144 14.05 -16.24 0.62
CA GLU A 144 12.99 -16.72 -0.29
C GLU A 144 12.56 -15.61 -1.26
N PRO A 145 11.92 -15.97 -2.39
CA PRO A 145 11.36 -14.96 -3.30
C PRO A 145 10.24 -14.15 -2.64
N LEU A 146 10.21 -12.86 -2.95
CA LEU A 146 9.31 -11.89 -2.34
C LEU A 146 8.06 -11.64 -3.19
N ASP A 147 6.95 -11.35 -2.51
CA ASP A 147 5.71 -10.84 -3.13
C ASP A 147 5.79 -9.34 -3.35
N VAL A 148 6.28 -8.60 -2.33
CA VAL A 148 6.38 -7.15 -2.36
C VAL A 148 7.73 -6.69 -1.84
N VAL A 149 8.33 -5.70 -2.51
CA VAL A 149 9.41 -4.86 -1.98
C VAL A 149 8.85 -3.46 -1.80
N PHE A 150 8.98 -2.91 -0.61
CA PHE A 150 8.57 -1.55 -0.27
C PHE A 150 9.78 -0.69 0.05
N MET A 151 9.77 0.56 -0.40
CA MET A 151 10.78 1.57 -0.07
C MET A 151 10.07 2.89 0.21
N GLY A 152 10.14 3.34 1.46
CA GLY A 152 9.39 4.50 1.93
C GLY A 152 10.26 5.70 2.23
N GLN A 153 10.26 6.72 1.36
CA GLN A 153 10.96 8.00 1.52
C GLN A 153 12.50 7.89 1.49
N GLU A 154 13.04 6.87 0.82
CA GLU A 154 14.46 6.51 0.88
C GLU A 154 15.15 6.46 -0.48
N TYR A 155 14.41 6.30 -1.58
CA TYR A 155 15.01 6.10 -2.89
C TYR A 155 15.89 7.29 -3.30
N HIS A 156 15.43 8.52 -3.05
CA HIS A 156 16.20 9.74 -3.35
C HIS A 156 17.55 9.78 -2.62
N ASP A 157 17.64 9.27 -1.40
CA ASP A 157 18.88 9.19 -0.61
C ASP A 157 19.90 8.28 -1.30
N PHE A 158 19.46 7.16 -1.86
CA PHE A 158 20.36 6.21 -2.55
C PHE A 158 20.89 6.74 -3.88
N VAL A 159 20.29 7.77 -4.44
CA VAL A 159 20.83 8.50 -5.59
C VAL A 159 21.99 9.43 -5.19
N ILE A 160 22.08 9.80 -3.90
CA ILE A 160 23.14 10.69 -3.41
C ILE A 160 24.48 9.94 -3.39
N PRO A 161 25.54 10.44 -4.03
CA PRO A 161 26.82 9.72 -4.17
C PRO A 161 27.46 9.25 -2.85
N ARG A 162 27.23 9.97 -1.75
CA ARG A 162 27.77 9.61 -0.42
C ARG A 162 27.35 8.23 0.07
N PHE A 163 26.19 7.72 -0.38
CA PHE A 163 25.73 6.40 0.01
C PHE A 163 26.38 5.26 -0.77
N ASN A 164 27.14 5.58 -1.83
CA ASN A 164 27.85 4.60 -2.66
C ASN A 164 26.94 3.46 -3.15
N VAL A 165 25.73 3.80 -3.58
CA VAL A 165 24.76 2.89 -4.18
C VAL A 165 24.76 3.07 -5.69
N ASP A 166 24.93 1.97 -6.41
CA ASP A 166 24.62 1.89 -7.83
C ASP A 166 23.12 1.63 -7.99
N VAL A 167 22.36 2.68 -8.26
CA VAL A 167 20.89 2.62 -8.33
C VAL A 167 20.39 1.63 -9.39
N ALA A 168 21.07 1.53 -10.52
CA ALA A 168 20.69 0.55 -11.56
C ALA A 168 20.88 -0.88 -11.04
N ARG A 169 21.97 -1.12 -10.32
CA ARG A 169 22.26 -2.41 -9.70
C ARG A 169 21.29 -2.71 -8.54
N MET A 170 20.99 -1.73 -7.71
CA MET A 170 19.98 -1.85 -6.63
C MET A 170 18.63 -2.28 -7.19
N ASN A 171 18.13 -1.58 -8.22
CA ASN A 171 16.87 -1.92 -8.87
C ASN A 171 16.91 -3.33 -9.51
N ALA A 172 18.04 -3.73 -10.08
CA ALA A 172 18.22 -5.09 -10.61
C ALA A 172 18.20 -6.16 -9.51
N GLN A 173 18.73 -5.87 -8.29
CA GLN A 173 18.64 -6.77 -7.13
C GLN A 173 17.19 -6.90 -6.65
N VAL A 174 16.44 -5.79 -6.57
CA VAL A 174 15.00 -5.81 -6.23
C VAL A 174 14.24 -6.66 -7.26
N PHE A 175 14.53 -6.44 -8.55
CA PHE A 175 13.92 -7.23 -9.63
C PHE A 175 14.21 -8.73 -9.48
N ALA A 176 15.45 -9.10 -9.17
CA ALA A 176 15.83 -10.50 -8.98
C ALA A 176 15.15 -11.12 -7.75
N ALA A 177 14.98 -10.37 -6.66
CA ALA A 177 14.39 -10.85 -5.42
C ALA A 177 12.88 -11.11 -5.50
N LEU A 178 12.16 -10.40 -6.36
CA LEU A 178 10.72 -10.55 -6.53
C LEU A 178 10.34 -11.81 -7.32
N LYS A 179 9.20 -12.41 -6.95
CA LYS A 179 8.51 -13.40 -7.77
C LYS A 179 8.07 -12.80 -9.11
N PRO A 180 7.85 -13.61 -10.16
CA PRO A 180 7.09 -13.16 -11.33
C PRO A 180 5.72 -12.60 -10.89
N GLY A 181 5.33 -11.42 -11.38
CA GLY A 181 4.12 -10.71 -10.94
C GLY A 181 4.27 -9.92 -9.63
N GLY A 182 5.37 -10.08 -8.89
CA GLY A 182 5.63 -9.37 -7.63
C GLY A 182 5.76 -7.85 -7.81
N LEU A 183 5.56 -7.11 -6.73
CA LEU A 183 5.42 -5.66 -6.72
C LEU A 183 6.63 -4.96 -6.10
N TYR A 184 7.05 -3.87 -6.72
CA TYR A 184 7.95 -2.89 -6.12
C TYR A 184 7.19 -1.60 -5.91
N VAL A 185 7.00 -1.20 -4.65
CA VAL A 185 6.25 0.00 -4.25
C VAL A 185 7.22 1.00 -3.67
N ILE A 186 7.21 2.21 -4.23
CA ILE A 186 8.10 3.29 -3.80
C ILE A 186 7.25 4.51 -3.46
N LEU A 187 7.39 4.97 -2.23
CA LEU A 187 6.91 6.24 -1.73
C LEU A 187 8.11 7.18 -1.66
N ASP A 188 8.05 8.37 -2.28
CA ASP A 188 9.14 9.32 -2.13
C ASP A 188 8.68 10.79 -2.25
N HIS A 189 9.55 11.72 -1.87
CA HIS A 189 9.32 13.15 -1.89
C HIS A 189 9.43 13.72 -3.29
N GLN A 190 8.36 14.37 -3.77
CA GLN A 190 8.29 14.96 -5.11
C GLN A 190 9.19 16.19 -5.22
N ALA A 191 10.00 16.23 -6.27
CA ALA A 191 10.73 17.41 -6.70
C ALA A 191 9.95 18.20 -7.76
N ALA A 192 10.30 19.47 -7.94
CA ALA A 192 9.74 20.30 -9.00
C ALA A 192 9.94 19.69 -10.39
N PRO A 193 9.01 19.89 -11.34
CA PRO A 193 9.15 19.40 -12.72
C PRO A 193 10.45 19.88 -13.37
N GLY A 194 11.17 18.96 -14.00
CA GLY A 194 12.45 19.20 -14.65
C GLY A 194 13.66 19.17 -13.72
N ALA A 195 13.48 18.94 -12.41
CA ALA A 195 14.59 18.82 -11.47
C ALA A 195 15.36 17.48 -11.62
N GLY A 196 14.69 16.44 -12.10
CA GLY A 196 15.26 15.10 -12.19
C GLY A 196 15.80 14.61 -10.86
N THR A 197 17.11 14.38 -10.78
CA THR A 197 17.84 13.98 -9.57
C THR A 197 18.74 15.09 -9.01
N SER A 198 18.73 16.30 -9.59
CA SER A 198 19.70 17.35 -9.26
C SER A 198 19.59 17.90 -7.84
N VAL A 199 18.42 17.74 -7.20
CA VAL A 199 18.11 18.29 -5.88
C VAL A 199 18.08 17.24 -4.75
N VAL A 200 18.40 15.97 -5.05
CA VAL A 200 18.38 14.90 -4.04
C VAL A 200 19.28 15.20 -2.84
N GLY A 201 20.45 15.77 -3.08
CA GLY A 201 21.43 16.08 -2.04
C GLY A 201 21.18 17.37 -1.26
N THR A 202 20.28 18.24 -1.72
CA THR A 202 19.99 19.55 -1.12
C THR A 202 18.58 19.66 -0.54
N LEU A 203 17.59 19.20 -1.28
CA LEU A 203 16.19 19.27 -0.87
C LEU A 203 15.63 17.92 -0.38
N HIS A 204 16.37 16.83 -0.56
CA HIS A 204 15.90 15.47 -0.30
C HIS A 204 14.60 15.17 -1.04
N ARG A 205 14.60 15.47 -2.35
CA ARG A 205 13.48 15.26 -3.26
C ARG A 205 13.98 14.67 -4.57
N ILE A 206 13.17 13.85 -5.20
CA ILE A 206 13.41 13.30 -6.53
C ILE A 206 12.19 13.55 -7.43
N GLU A 207 12.41 13.85 -8.71
CA GLU A 207 11.29 13.92 -9.63
C GLU A 207 10.78 12.51 -9.94
N GLY A 208 9.46 12.27 -9.75
CA GLY A 208 8.85 10.94 -9.94
C GLY A 208 9.11 10.36 -11.32
N SER A 209 9.15 11.20 -12.38
CA SER A 209 9.48 10.77 -13.74
C SER A 209 10.91 10.22 -13.86
N ALA A 210 11.88 10.81 -13.15
CA ALA A 210 13.26 10.35 -13.15
C ALA A 210 13.40 9.01 -12.39
N LEU A 211 12.75 8.88 -11.24
CA LEU A 211 12.68 7.63 -10.50
C LEU A 211 12.04 6.52 -11.36
N ARG A 212 10.91 6.81 -11.96
CA ARG A 212 10.20 5.86 -12.82
C ARG A 212 11.10 5.35 -13.95
N ALA A 213 11.79 6.23 -14.65
CA ALA A 213 12.69 5.83 -15.73
C ALA A 213 13.82 4.90 -15.25
N GLN A 214 14.37 5.14 -14.04
CA GLN A 214 15.42 4.30 -13.45
C GLN A 214 14.88 2.90 -13.08
N VAL A 215 13.67 2.80 -12.57
CA VAL A 215 13.06 1.51 -12.18
C VAL A 215 12.63 0.73 -13.42
N GLU A 216 12.01 1.37 -14.42
CA GLU A 216 11.64 0.74 -15.70
C GLU A 216 12.88 0.23 -16.47
N ALA A 217 14.01 0.92 -16.36
CA ALA A 217 15.29 0.47 -16.96
C ALA A 217 15.79 -0.87 -16.39
N ALA A 218 15.39 -1.26 -15.18
CA ALA A 218 15.69 -2.56 -14.59
C ALA A 218 14.73 -3.68 -15.04
N GLY A 219 13.76 -3.39 -15.91
CA GLY A 219 12.82 -4.36 -16.48
C GLY A 219 11.44 -4.38 -15.84
N PHE A 220 11.16 -3.51 -14.89
CA PHE A 220 9.84 -3.34 -14.29
C PHE A 220 8.84 -2.68 -15.25
N ILE A 221 7.55 -2.98 -15.06
CA ILE A 221 6.44 -2.30 -15.74
C ILE A 221 5.77 -1.39 -14.70
N PHE A 222 5.56 -0.12 -15.06
CA PHE A 222 4.76 0.78 -14.22
C PHE A 222 3.31 0.28 -14.13
N ASP A 223 2.82 0.07 -12.91
CA ASP A 223 1.53 -0.57 -12.62
C ASP A 223 0.54 0.38 -11.94
N GLY A 224 0.92 1.63 -11.74
CA GLY A 224 0.03 2.68 -11.24
C GLY A 224 0.64 3.57 -10.16
N GLU A 225 -0.14 4.58 -9.79
CA GLU A 225 0.21 5.55 -8.75
C GLU A 225 -1.00 5.84 -7.85
N THR A 226 -0.75 6.37 -6.65
CA THR A 226 -1.79 6.93 -5.79
C THR A 226 -1.38 8.32 -5.30
N THR A 227 -2.38 9.17 -5.14
CA THR A 227 -2.25 10.53 -4.63
C THR A 227 -2.58 10.64 -3.13
N ALA A 228 -2.69 9.51 -2.43
CA ALA A 228 -3.10 9.47 -1.02
C ALA A 228 -2.25 10.37 -0.10
N VAL A 229 -0.97 10.54 -0.44
CA VAL A 229 0.00 11.35 0.33
C VAL A 229 0.47 12.60 -0.42
N ALA A 230 -0.20 12.98 -1.51
CA ALA A 230 0.12 14.18 -2.27
C ALA A 230 -0.27 15.44 -1.49
N ASN A 231 0.58 16.46 -1.58
CA ASN A 231 0.30 17.78 -1.03
C ASN A 231 0.49 18.88 -2.09
N PRO A 232 -0.58 19.28 -2.79
CA PRO A 232 -0.50 20.28 -3.85
C PRO A 232 -0.13 21.68 -3.36
N ASP A 233 -0.15 21.93 -2.05
CA ASP A 233 0.24 23.22 -1.47
C ASP A 233 1.77 23.33 -1.27
N ASP A 234 2.53 22.26 -1.45
CA ASP A 234 3.98 22.27 -1.41
C ASP A 234 4.54 22.61 -2.80
N ASP A 235 5.19 23.76 -2.92
CA ASP A 235 5.77 24.26 -4.17
C ASP A 235 7.13 23.62 -4.55
N HIS A 236 7.58 22.63 -3.77
CA HIS A 236 8.83 21.89 -3.92
C HIS A 236 10.12 22.70 -3.77
N SER A 237 10.05 23.94 -3.28
CA SER A 237 11.21 24.84 -3.17
C SER A 237 12.03 24.61 -1.90
N LEU A 238 11.42 24.03 -0.85
CA LEU A 238 12.03 23.82 0.46
C LEU A 238 12.55 22.38 0.62
N SER A 239 13.61 22.22 1.42
CA SER A 239 14.04 20.89 1.88
C SER A 239 12.92 20.25 2.70
N VAL A 240 12.73 18.92 2.56
CA VAL A 240 11.74 18.17 3.34
C VAL A 240 11.94 18.24 4.85
N PHE A 241 13.12 18.69 5.28
CA PHE A 241 13.46 18.91 6.70
C PHE A 241 13.15 20.31 7.21
N ASP A 242 12.74 21.24 6.31
CA ASP A 242 12.32 22.60 6.71
C ASP A 242 11.09 22.52 7.61
N GLU A 243 11.07 23.32 8.69
CA GLU A 243 9.99 23.30 9.68
C GLU A 243 8.61 23.63 9.08
N ALA A 244 8.57 24.42 8.01
CA ALA A 244 7.33 24.81 7.35
C ALA A 244 6.60 23.63 6.71
N ILE A 245 7.36 22.63 6.22
CA ILE A 245 6.81 21.48 5.45
C ILE A 245 7.17 20.12 6.01
N ARG A 246 7.95 20.02 7.08
CA ARG A 246 8.35 18.76 7.68
C ARG A 246 7.15 17.86 7.98
N GLY A 247 7.13 16.67 7.40
CA GLY A 247 6.03 15.70 7.49
C GLY A 247 4.81 16.04 6.64
N LYS A 248 4.87 17.13 5.84
CA LYS A 248 3.79 17.61 4.96
C LYS A 248 4.27 17.89 3.54
N SER A 249 5.52 17.52 3.21
CA SER A 249 6.03 17.65 1.84
C SER A 249 5.17 16.87 0.85
N ASP A 250 5.06 17.37 -0.37
CA ASP A 250 4.41 16.63 -1.45
C ASP A 250 5.15 15.32 -1.73
N GLN A 251 4.39 14.25 -1.91
CA GLN A 251 4.92 12.90 -2.12
C GLN A 251 4.14 12.20 -3.22
N PHE A 252 4.82 11.29 -3.90
CA PHE A 252 4.20 10.35 -4.82
C PHE A 252 4.39 8.92 -4.33
N VAL A 253 3.49 8.04 -4.73
CA VAL A 253 3.61 6.60 -4.51
C VAL A 253 3.43 5.89 -5.83
N TYR A 254 4.48 5.21 -6.26
CA TYR A 254 4.49 4.43 -7.50
C TYR A 254 4.53 2.94 -7.20
N ARG A 255 3.77 2.19 -7.98
CA ARG A 255 3.81 0.74 -7.98
C ARG A 255 4.31 0.26 -9.33
N PHE A 256 5.27 -0.65 -9.27
CA PHE A 256 5.85 -1.33 -10.42
C PHE A 256 5.65 -2.82 -10.27
N ARG A 257 5.47 -3.50 -11.38
CA ARG A 257 5.29 -4.95 -11.44
C ARG A 257 6.44 -5.62 -12.17
N LYS A 258 6.98 -6.69 -11.59
CA LYS A 258 7.86 -7.60 -12.31
C LYS A 258 7.02 -8.39 -13.31
N PRO A 259 7.37 -8.42 -14.61
CA PRO A 259 6.69 -9.27 -15.59
C PRO A 259 6.63 -10.74 -15.16
N GLY A 260 5.55 -11.45 -15.59
CA GLY A 260 5.36 -12.88 -15.34
C GLY A 260 6.22 -13.76 -16.22
#